data_44b034260197400273aee3a118b642e5
#
_entry.id   44b034260197400273aee3a118b642e5
#
_cell.length_a   1.000
_cell.length_b   1.000
_cell.length_c   1.000
_cell.angle_alpha   90.00
_cell.angle_beta   90.00
_cell.angle_gamma   90.00
#
_symmetry.space_group_name_H-M   'P 1'
#
loop_
_entity.id
_entity.type
_entity.pdbx_description
1 polymer ?
#
loop_
_entity_poly.entity_id
_entity_poly.type
_entity_poly.pdbx_seq_one_letter_code
_entity_poly.pdbx_strand_id
1 'polypeptide(L)'
;MPEALTRIPTHAAIIVDGNRRWAKNRGLPASFGHKAGFDRLKEITRYAVGDCGIKVLSLYVFSTENFARDAKEVGYLMDLFANNFRTIAEEMNERDCQVLFSGRREGLQQRVLDAMDYMMDLTKDNEKGIVNFCLNYGSHAELTDATRAIAAEVKAGALQPEEIDEKTIEKHLYRDLPPVDLMIRTSGEERLSNFLLWQCAYAEFYFTPVLFPDFTKQCFDEALAEYAHRDRRMGGNTKKK
;
A
#
# COMPACT_ATOMS: atom_id res chain seq x y z
N MET A 1 5.70 17.31 17.38
CA MET A 1 4.77 16.16 17.47
C MET A 1 3.42 16.69 17.87
N PRO A 2 2.31 16.37 17.20
CA PRO A 2 1.00 16.67 17.73
C PRO A 2 0.85 16.00 19.08
N GLU A 3 -0.06 16.51 19.94
CA GLU A 3 -0.43 15.90 21.23
C GLU A 3 -0.50 14.38 21.08
N ALA A 4 0.03 13.64 22.06
CA ALA A 4 0.15 12.18 21.99
C ALA A 4 -1.17 11.55 21.54
N LEU A 5 -1.22 11.07 20.29
CA LEU A 5 -2.41 10.42 19.75
C LEU A 5 -2.75 9.24 20.65
N THR A 6 -3.98 9.18 21.13
CA THR A 6 -4.47 8.14 22.04
C THR A 6 -4.48 6.76 21.37
N ARG A 7 -4.39 6.73 20.02
CA ARG A 7 -4.43 5.51 19.21
C ARG A 7 -3.75 5.74 17.85
N ILE A 8 -2.85 4.83 17.49
CA ILE A 8 -2.15 4.80 16.20
C ILE A 8 -2.56 3.52 15.46
N PRO A 9 -2.85 3.57 14.15
CA PRO A 9 -3.12 2.35 13.37
C PRO A 9 -1.85 1.49 13.30
N THR A 10 -2.01 0.17 13.47
CA THR A 10 -0.92 -0.78 13.25
C THR A 10 -0.59 -0.85 11.76
N HIS A 11 -1.61 -0.94 10.90
CA HIS A 11 -1.50 -0.99 9.46
C HIS A 11 -2.24 0.18 8.81
N ALA A 12 -1.50 1.08 8.21
CA ALA A 12 -2.04 2.15 7.36
C ALA A 12 -1.85 1.80 5.88
N ALA A 13 -2.85 2.09 5.05
CA ALA A 13 -2.80 1.90 3.60
C ALA A 13 -3.12 3.21 2.88
N ILE A 14 -2.39 3.53 1.80
CA ILE A 14 -2.57 4.79 1.08
C ILE A 14 -2.75 4.54 -0.41
N ILE A 15 -3.86 5.07 -0.97
CA ILE A 15 -4.05 5.21 -2.41
C ILE A 15 -3.50 6.57 -2.84
N VAL A 16 -2.36 6.55 -3.52
CA VAL A 16 -1.58 7.74 -3.90
C VAL A 16 -2.12 8.39 -5.18
N ASP A 17 -3.33 8.93 -5.11
CA ASP A 17 -4.07 9.49 -6.26
C ASP A 17 -3.87 11.01 -6.41
N GLY A 18 -4.00 11.50 -7.66
CA GLY A 18 -3.99 12.92 -7.98
C GLY A 18 -2.74 13.42 -8.71
N ASN A 19 -1.72 12.60 -8.95
CA ASN A 19 -0.45 13.00 -9.58
C ASN A 19 -0.67 13.69 -10.95
N ARG A 20 -1.48 13.11 -11.81
CA ARG A 20 -1.80 13.68 -13.15
C ARG A 20 -2.59 14.99 -13.04
N ARG A 21 -3.56 15.07 -12.14
CA ARG A 21 -4.36 16.29 -11.89
C ARG A 21 -3.48 17.41 -11.36
N TRP A 22 -2.56 17.09 -10.47
CA TRP A 22 -1.58 18.02 -9.92
C TRP A 22 -0.72 18.68 -11.03
N ALA A 23 -0.18 17.88 -11.96
CA ALA A 23 0.57 18.39 -13.10
C ALA A 23 -0.31 19.22 -14.04
N LYS A 24 -1.50 18.72 -14.39
CA LYS A 24 -2.46 19.43 -15.26
C LYS A 24 -2.83 20.79 -14.70
N ASN A 25 -3.11 20.91 -13.40
CA ASN A 25 -3.45 22.18 -12.74
C ASN A 25 -2.31 23.22 -12.79
N ARG A 26 -1.09 22.78 -13.06
CA ARG A 26 0.13 23.60 -13.18
C ARG A 26 0.61 23.76 -14.62
N GLY A 27 -0.15 23.29 -15.62
CA GLY A 27 0.25 23.31 -17.03
C GLY A 27 1.47 22.42 -17.35
N LEU A 28 1.74 21.41 -16.51
CA LEU A 28 2.91 20.55 -16.64
C LEU A 28 2.53 19.18 -17.25
N PRO A 29 3.48 18.52 -17.93
CA PRO A 29 3.33 17.12 -18.36
C PRO A 29 3.07 16.18 -17.16
N ALA A 30 2.33 15.08 -17.38
CA ALA A 30 1.99 14.11 -16.34
C ALA A 30 3.22 13.53 -15.61
N SER A 31 4.36 13.39 -16.30
CA SER A 31 5.62 12.91 -15.73
C SER A 31 6.12 13.75 -14.54
N PHE A 32 5.90 15.08 -14.57
CA PHE A 32 6.24 15.95 -13.44
C PHE A 32 5.36 15.64 -12.21
N GLY A 33 4.08 15.35 -12.42
CA GLY A 33 3.19 14.96 -11.33
C GLY A 33 3.58 13.60 -10.74
N HIS A 34 3.96 12.62 -11.57
CA HIS A 34 4.45 11.33 -11.11
C HIS A 34 5.75 11.46 -10.32
N LYS A 35 6.69 12.30 -10.79
CA LYS A 35 7.93 12.58 -10.06
C LYS A 35 7.65 13.23 -8.70
N ALA A 36 6.83 14.28 -8.67
CA ALA A 36 6.47 14.98 -7.44
C ALA A 36 5.73 14.05 -6.45
N GLY A 37 4.82 13.20 -6.95
CA GLY A 37 4.16 12.19 -6.14
C GLY A 37 5.12 11.14 -5.61
N PHE A 38 6.10 10.73 -6.40
CA PHE A 38 7.11 9.78 -5.94
C PHE A 38 8.01 10.38 -4.84
N ASP A 39 8.41 11.65 -4.97
CA ASP A 39 9.17 12.34 -3.93
C ASP A 39 8.35 12.48 -2.64
N ARG A 40 7.06 12.79 -2.76
CA ARG A 40 6.12 12.80 -1.63
C ARG A 40 5.96 11.41 -0.99
N LEU A 41 5.86 10.36 -1.81
CA LEU A 41 5.76 8.98 -1.33
C LEU A 41 6.96 8.62 -0.43
N LYS A 42 8.17 8.95 -0.85
CA LYS A 42 9.38 8.74 -0.02
C LYS A 42 9.28 9.47 1.32
N GLU A 43 8.87 10.74 1.30
CA GLU A 43 8.73 11.55 2.52
C GLU A 43 7.70 10.95 3.49
N ILE A 44 6.51 10.62 2.99
CA ILE A 44 5.43 10.04 3.81
C ILE A 44 5.81 8.65 4.33
N THR A 45 6.46 7.83 3.49
CA THR A 45 6.95 6.52 3.93
C THR A 45 7.89 6.65 5.12
N ARG A 46 8.92 7.50 5.02
CA ARG A 46 9.86 7.74 6.12
C ARG A 46 9.17 8.23 7.39
N TYR A 47 8.22 9.15 7.23
CA TYR A 47 7.48 9.74 8.34
C TYR A 47 6.59 8.72 9.03
N ALA A 48 5.82 7.96 8.27
CA ALA A 48 4.87 6.98 8.82
C ALA A 48 5.56 5.88 9.64
N VAL A 49 6.58 5.22 9.07
CA VAL A 49 7.25 4.11 9.75
C VAL A 49 8.33 4.56 10.73
N GLY A 50 8.98 5.72 10.49
CA GLY A 50 10.05 6.24 11.33
C GLY A 50 9.55 7.05 12.52
N ASP A 51 8.63 8.00 12.27
CA ASP A 51 8.27 9.01 13.26
C ASP A 51 6.90 8.77 13.90
N CYS A 52 5.94 8.19 13.16
CA CYS A 52 4.57 7.96 13.65
C CYS A 52 4.35 6.59 14.31
N GLY A 53 5.30 5.67 14.21
CA GLY A 53 5.20 4.34 14.83
C GLY A 53 4.26 3.36 14.10
N ILE A 54 3.90 3.65 12.84
CA ILE A 54 3.14 2.73 11.96
C ILE A 54 3.98 1.46 11.75
N LYS A 55 3.40 0.29 12.04
CA LYS A 55 4.10 -0.99 11.90
C LYS A 55 4.06 -1.52 10.46
N VAL A 56 2.97 -1.30 9.76
CA VAL A 56 2.81 -1.69 8.36
C VAL A 56 2.25 -0.52 7.55
N LEU A 57 2.93 -0.16 6.47
CA LEU A 57 2.47 0.83 5.52
C LEU A 57 2.32 0.21 4.15
N SER A 58 1.09 0.07 3.65
CA SER A 58 0.81 -0.37 2.28
C SER A 58 0.55 0.81 1.35
N LEU A 59 1.23 0.85 0.21
CA LEU A 59 1.20 1.95 -0.75
C LEU A 59 0.74 1.47 -2.12
N TYR A 60 -0.38 2.00 -2.63
CA TYR A 60 -0.91 1.65 -3.95
C TYR A 60 -0.20 2.46 -5.04
N VAL A 61 0.93 1.94 -5.53
CA VAL A 61 1.79 2.68 -6.45
C VAL A 61 1.46 2.43 -7.93
N PHE A 62 0.93 1.23 -8.27
CA PHE A 62 0.54 0.90 -9.63
C PHE A 62 -0.47 -0.25 -9.66
N SER A 63 -1.67 0.00 -10.17
CA SER A 63 -2.71 -1.02 -10.27
C SER A 63 -2.61 -1.85 -11.56
N THR A 64 -3.23 -3.03 -11.58
CA THR A 64 -3.36 -3.85 -12.81
C THR A 64 -4.00 -3.07 -13.95
N GLU A 65 -4.96 -2.21 -13.66
CA GLU A 65 -5.69 -1.38 -14.64
C GLU A 65 -4.80 -0.26 -15.21
N ASN A 66 -3.71 0.12 -14.55
CA ASN A 66 -2.83 1.18 -15.04
C ASN A 66 -2.03 0.79 -16.28
N PHE A 67 -1.92 -0.50 -16.61
CA PHE A 67 -1.35 -0.93 -17.87
C PHE A 67 -2.18 -0.51 -19.11
N ALA A 68 -3.47 -0.19 -18.93
CA ALA A 68 -4.31 0.37 -19.98
C ALA A 68 -4.01 1.84 -20.32
N ARG A 69 -3.11 2.50 -19.57
CA ARG A 69 -2.66 3.87 -19.86
C ARG A 69 -1.77 3.91 -21.10
N ASP A 70 -1.48 5.14 -21.56
CA ASP A 70 -0.51 5.35 -22.64
C ASP A 70 0.83 4.66 -22.34
N ALA A 71 1.37 3.97 -23.35
CA ALA A 71 2.60 3.17 -23.19
C ALA A 71 3.81 4.01 -22.77
N LYS A 72 3.90 5.29 -23.15
CA LYS A 72 4.98 6.20 -22.72
C LYS A 72 4.84 6.55 -21.25
N GLU A 73 3.61 6.74 -20.75
CA GLU A 73 3.35 6.99 -19.32
C GLU A 73 3.72 5.75 -18.50
N VAL A 74 3.30 4.56 -18.92
CA VAL A 74 3.65 3.29 -18.26
C VAL A 74 5.17 3.09 -18.25
N GLY A 75 5.82 3.29 -19.40
CA GLY A 75 7.29 3.18 -19.51
C GLY A 75 8.00 4.13 -18.54
N TYR A 76 7.57 5.40 -18.47
CA TYR A 76 8.12 6.38 -17.53
C TYR A 76 7.96 5.95 -16.07
N LEU A 77 6.79 5.41 -15.69
CA LEU A 77 6.57 4.92 -14.32
C LEU A 77 7.48 3.73 -14.00
N MET A 78 7.65 2.78 -14.93
CA MET A 78 8.56 1.65 -14.73
C MET A 78 10.02 2.12 -14.59
N ASP A 79 10.44 3.14 -15.36
CA ASP A 79 11.75 3.78 -15.20
C ASP A 79 11.90 4.45 -13.84
N LEU A 80 10.88 5.18 -13.41
CA LEU A 80 10.86 5.86 -12.13
C LEU A 80 11.02 4.86 -10.98
N PHE A 81 10.32 3.73 -11.02
CA PHE A 81 10.44 2.67 -10.01
C PHE A 81 11.84 2.05 -10.03
N ALA A 82 12.29 1.53 -11.18
CA ALA A 82 13.59 0.85 -11.29
C ALA A 82 14.77 1.72 -10.84
N ASN A 83 14.74 3.01 -11.20
CA ASN A 83 15.85 3.94 -10.88
C ASN A 83 15.88 4.40 -9.43
N ASN A 84 14.77 4.31 -8.71
CA ASN A 84 14.68 4.85 -7.34
C ASN A 84 14.52 3.79 -6.26
N PHE A 85 14.15 2.56 -6.60
CA PHE A 85 13.92 1.50 -5.62
C PHE A 85 15.18 1.19 -4.80
N ARG A 86 16.37 1.22 -5.41
CA ARG A 86 17.61 1.00 -4.68
C ARG A 86 17.81 2.01 -3.55
N THR A 87 17.63 3.31 -3.81
CA THR A 87 17.77 4.36 -2.78
C THR A 87 16.73 4.19 -1.66
N ILE A 88 15.49 3.82 -2.01
CA ILE A 88 14.47 3.54 -0.98
C ILE A 88 14.85 2.32 -0.15
N ALA A 89 15.42 1.27 -0.77
CA ALA A 89 15.85 0.08 -0.06
C ALA A 89 16.94 0.40 0.98
N GLU A 90 17.95 1.17 0.59
CA GLU A 90 19.03 1.62 1.47
C GLU A 90 18.49 2.44 2.64
N GLU A 91 17.59 3.41 2.37
CA GLU A 91 16.94 4.21 3.41
C GLU A 91 16.06 3.38 4.37
N MET A 92 15.35 2.38 3.87
CA MET A 92 14.51 1.51 4.70
C MET A 92 15.38 0.55 5.53
N ASN A 93 16.48 0.06 4.95
CA ASN A 93 17.43 -0.77 5.67
C ASN A 93 18.10 -0.03 6.83
N GLU A 94 18.51 1.22 6.64
CA GLU A 94 19.05 2.08 7.72
C GLU A 94 18.03 2.31 8.87
N ARG A 95 16.73 2.21 8.56
CA ARG A 95 15.64 2.39 9.53
C ARG A 95 15.15 1.10 10.14
N ASP A 96 15.77 -0.01 9.80
CA ASP A 96 15.37 -1.35 10.24
C ASP A 96 13.92 -1.68 9.81
N CYS A 97 13.53 -1.25 8.60
CA CYS A 97 12.22 -1.50 8.00
C CYS A 97 12.33 -2.49 6.85
N GLN A 98 11.50 -3.52 6.87
CA GLN A 98 11.39 -4.51 5.80
C GLN A 98 10.61 -3.92 4.63
N VAL A 99 11.03 -4.21 3.40
CA VAL A 99 10.31 -3.85 2.18
C VAL A 99 9.69 -5.10 1.56
N LEU A 100 8.40 -5.04 1.27
CA LEU A 100 7.65 -6.08 0.59
C LEU A 100 6.96 -5.53 -0.66
N PHE A 101 6.60 -6.43 -1.57
CA PHE A 101 5.81 -6.11 -2.75
C PHE A 101 4.60 -7.04 -2.84
N SER A 102 3.41 -6.48 -3.00
CA SER A 102 2.17 -7.18 -3.34
C SER A 102 1.80 -6.89 -4.78
N GLY A 103 1.44 -7.92 -5.54
CA GLY A 103 1.02 -7.84 -6.93
C GLY A 103 1.68 -8.89 -7.81
N ARG A 104 1.22 -8.96 -9.06
CA ARG A 104 1.72 -9.90 -10.04
C ARG A 104 3.07 -9.45 -10.58
N ARG A 105 3.97 -10.40 -10.81
CA ARG A 105 5.28 -10.15 -11.41
C ARG A 105 5.20 -10.16 -12.95
N GLU A 106 4.22 -10.88 -13.50
CA GLU A 106 4.00 -10.97 -14.94
C GLU A 106 3.69 -9.60 -15.54
N GLY A 107 4.32 -9.31 -16.68
CA GLY A 107 4.15 -8.03 -17.38
C GLY A 107 5.03 -6.89 -16.86
N LEU A 108 5.74 -7.06 -15.74
CA LEU A 108 6.76 -6.13 -15.29
C LEU A 108 8.07 -6.33 -16.05
N GLN A 109 8.78 -5.24 -16.33
CA GLN A 109 10.09 -5.26 -16.98
C GLN A 109 11.14 -5.87 -16.05
N GLN A 110 12.10 -6.62 -16.58
CA GLN A 110 13.12 -7.33 -15.79
C GLN A 110 13.86 -6.39 -14.82
N ARG A 111 14.24 -5.19 -15.25
CA ARG A 111 14.91 -4.20 -14.39
C ARG A 111 14.10 -3.77 -13.17
N VAL A 112 12.75 -3.78 -13.28
CA VAL A 112 11.86 -3.50 -12.13
C VAL A 112 11.86 -4.69 -11.18
N LEU A 113 11.78 -5.91 -11.74
CA LEU A 113 11.85 -7.15 -10.96
C LEU A 113 13.18 -7.27 -10.20
N ASP A 114 14.30 -6.99 -10.86
CA ASP A 114 15.64 -7.00 -10.25
C ASP A 114 15.75 -5.99 -9.10
N ALA A 115 15.16 -4.79 -9.29
CA ALA A 115 15.13 -3.77 -8.24
C ALA A 115 14.23 -4.15 -7.06
N MET A 116 13.06 -4.80 -7.32
CA MET A 116 12.19 -5.34 -6.28
C MET A 116 12.89 -6.43 -5.46
N ASP A 117 13.55 -7.37 -6.14
CA ASP A 117 14.27 -8.47 -5.50
C ASP A 117 15.43 -7.96 -4.65
N TYR A 118 16.18 -6.97 -5.16
CA TYR A 118 17.22 -6.29 -4.39
C TYR A 118 16.68 -5.64 -3.11
N MET A 119 15.54 -4.92 -3.19
CA MET A 119 14.93 -4.28 -2.02
C MET A 119 14.52 -5.30 -0.97
N MET A 120 13.82 -6.35 -1.39
CA MET A 120 13.36 -7.40 -0.48
C MET A 120 14.52 -8.15 0.17
N ASP A 121 15.57 -8.48 -0.60
CA ASP A 121 16.72 -9.22 -0.07
C ASP A 121 17.56 -8.37 0.90
N LEU A 122 17.77 -7.08 0.58
CA LEU A 122 18.51 -6.16 1.45
C LEU A 122 17.84 -5.95 2.80
N THR A 123 16.49 -5.98 2.82
CA THR A 123 15.70 -5.59 4.01
C THR A 123 15.00 -6.76 4.70
N LYS A 124 15.27 -8.01 4.30
CA LYS A 124 14.53 -9.21 4.75
C LYS A 124 14.59 -9.46 6.25
N ASP A 125 15.69 -9.08 6.88
CA ASP A 125 15.95 -9.34 8.30
C ASP A 125 15.60 -8.14 9.20
N ASN A 126 14.98 -7.08 8.64
CA ASN A 126 14.58 -5.90 9.37
C ASN A 126 13.25 -6.12 10.11
N GLU A 127 13.13 -5.56 11.33
CA GLU A 127 12.03 -5.90 12.25
C GLU A 127 11.18 -4.72 12.75
N LYS A 128 11.61 -3.47 12.60
CA LYS A 128 10.91 -2.31 13.17
C LYS A 128 9.58 -2.01 12.52
N GLY A 129 9.49 -2.22 11.21
CA GLY A 129 8.29 -1.93 10.44
C GLY A 129 8.35 -2.54 9.06
N ILE A 130 7.22 -2.52 8.36
CA ILE A 130 7.06 -3.08 7.02
C ILE A 130 6.53 -1.99 6.08
N VAL A 131 7.19 -1.81 4.94
CA VAL A 131 6.68 -1.01 3.81
C VAL A 131 6.31 -1.96 2.68
N ASN A 132 5.02 -2.06 2.38
CA ASN A 132 4.48 -2.93 1.34
C ASN A 132 4.07 -2.09 0.12
N PHE A 133 4.82 -2.21 -0.98
CA PHE A 133 4.48 -1.57 -2.26
C PHE A 133 3.52 -2.46 -3.05
N CYS A 134 2.30 -2.00 -3.26
CA CYS A 134 1.32 -2.65 -4.12
C CYS A 134 1.56 -2.21 -5.58
N LEU A 135 2.35 -3.02 -6.31
CA LEU A 135 2.81 -2.79 -7.68
C LEU A 135 2.25 -3.87 -8.60
N ASN A 136 1.64 -3.50 -9.73
CA ASN A 136 0.86 -4.41 -10.56
C ASN A 136 -0.17 -5.19 -9.73
N TYR A 137 -0.81 -4.46 -8.82
CA TYR A 137 -1.71 -5.02 -7.82
C TYR A 137 -3.18 -4.75 -8.17
N GLY A 138 -4.03 -5.67 -7.80
CA GLY A 138 -5.47 -5.53 -7.73
C GLY A 138 -6.05 -6.66 -6.89
N SER A 139 -6.95 -6.35 -5.96
CA SER A 139 -7.55 -7.34 -5.06
C SER A 139 -8.27 -8.48 -5.79
N HIS A 140 -8.94 -8.18 -6.92
CA HIS A 140 -9.56 -9.23 -7.73
C HIS A 140 -8.52 -10.22 -8.26
N ALA A 141 -7.34 -9.73 -8.67
CA ALA A 141 -6.24 -10.58 -9.12
C ALA A 141 -5.68 -11.39 -7.94
N GLU A 142 -5.43 -10.76 -6.80
CA GLU A 142 -4.93 -11.42 -5.59
C GLU A 142 -5.86 -12.55 -5.13
N LEU A 143 -7.16 -12.27 -5.00
CA LEU A 143 -8.15 -13.27 -4.59
C LEU A 143 -8.29 -14.42 -5.63
N THR A 144 -8.18 -14.09 -6.92
CA THR A 144 -8.18 -15.12 -7.98
C THR A 144 -6.95 -16.03 -7.87
N ASP A 145 -5.77 -15.45 -7.63
CA ASP A 145 -4.53 -16.19 -7.51
C ASP A 145 -4.52 -17.03 -6.22
N ALA A 146 -5.01 -16.48 -5.09
CA ALA A 146 -5.22 -17.20 -3.85
C ALA A 146 -6.17 -18.40 -4.03
N THR A 147 -7.30 -18.19 -4.71
CA THR A 147 -8.28 -19.24 -5.01
C THR A 147 -7.66 -20.36 -5.86
N ARG A 148 -6.82 -20.01 -6.86
CA ARG A 148 -6.12 -20.99 -7.68
C ARG A 148 -5.11 -21.82 -6.86
N ALA A 149 -4.38 -21.17 -5.95
CA ALA A 149 -3.42 -21.85 -5.08
C ALA A 149 -4.15 -22.83 -4.14
N ILE A 150 -5.23 -22.41 -3.49
CA ILE A 150 -6.08 -23.27 -2.64
C ILE A 150 -6.64 -24.45 -3.44
N ALA A 151 -7.17 -24.21 -4.64
CA ALA A 151 -7.68 -25.27 -5.51
C ALA A 151 -6.59 -26.27 -5.91
N ALA A 152 -5.35 -25.84 -6.09
CA ALA A 152 -4.21 -26.73 -6.37
C ALA A 152 -3.87 -27.60 -5.16
N GLU A 153 -3.90 -27.06 -3.93
CA GLU A 153 -3.69 -27.83 -2.69
C GLU A 153 -4.79 -28.86 -2.48
N VAL A 154 -6.05 -28.49 -2.72
CA VAL A 154 -7.18 -29.44 -2.66
C VAL A 154 -7.00 -30.56 -3.68
N LYS A 155 -6.64 -30.24 -4.92
CA LYS A 155 -6.38 -31.23 -5.97
C LYS A 155 -5.22 -32.17 -5.63
N ALA A 156 -4.21 -31.67 -4.93
CA ALA A 156 -3.06 -32.46 -4.46
C ALA A 156 -3.36 -33.31 -3.20
N GLY A 157 -4.55 -33.15 -2.59
CA GLY A 157 -4.92 -33.80 -1.34
C GLY A 157 -4.24 -33.23 -0.10
N ALA A 158 -3.61 -32.07 -0.21
CA ALA A 158 -2.94 -31.38 0.91
C ALA A 158 -3.93 -30.58 1.78
N LEU A 159 -5.11 -30.28 1.26
CA LEU A 159 -6.19 -29.56 1.93
C LEU A 159 -7.54 -30.20 1.56
N GLN A 160 -8.46 -30.32 2.53
CA GLN A 160 -9.83 -30.76 2.23
C GLN A 160 -10.73 -29.53 2.02
N PRO A 161 -11.75 -29.58 1.14
CA PRO A 161 -12.65 -28.46 0.91
C PRO A 161 -13.32 -27.92 2.19
N GLU A 162 -13.61 -28.80 3.14
CA GLU A 162 -14.26 -28.49 4.42
C GLU A 162 -13.32 -27.76 5.41
N GLU A 163 -12.01 -27.79 5.17
CA GLU A 163 -10.99 -27.12 5.97
C GLU A 163 -10.73 -25.68 5.50
N ILE A 164 -11.36 -25.27 4.36
CA ILE A 164 -11.19 -23.92 3.83
C ILE A 164 -11.98 -22.93 4.70
N ASP A 165 -11.26 -22.07 5.38
CA ASP A 165 -11.79 -20.97 6.21
C ASP A 165 -11.17 -19.62 5.80
N GLU A 166 -11.51 -18.55 6.51
CA GLU A 166 -10.96 -17.21 6.27
C GLU A 166 -9.43 -17.19 6.41
N LYS A 167 -8.88 -17.96 7.36
CA LYS A 167 -7.42 -18.04 7.57
C LYS A 167 -6.73 -18.75 6.44
N THR A 168 -7.38 -19.72 5.82
CA THR A 168 -6.89 -20.38 4.61
C THR A 168 -6.74 -19.36 3.49
N ILE A 169 -7.74 -18.48 3.28
CA ILE A 169 -7.67 -17.41 2.29
C ILE A 169 -6.53 -16.44 2.63
N GLU A 170 -6.45 -15.98 3.88
CA GLU A 170 -5.42 -15.03 4.34
C GLU A 170 -4.00 -15.54 4.08
N LYS A 171 -3.72 -16.82 4.33
CA LYS A 171 -2.42 -17.45 4.07
C LYS A 171 -2.03 -17.50 2.59
N HIS A 172 -3.02 -17.44 1.69
CA HIS A 172 -2.80 -17.49 0.25
C HIS A 172 -2.83 -16.11 -0.41
N LEU A 173 -3.07 -15.03 0.35
CA LEU A 173 -2.88 -13.67 -0.14
C LEU A 173 -1.40 -13.43 -0.46
N TYR A 174 -1.12 -12.40 -1.27
CA TYR A 174 0.27 -12.13 -1.68
C TYR A 174 1.24 -11.91 -0.53
N ARG A 175 0.75 -11.42 0.62
CA ARG A 175 1.53 -11.21 1.84
C ARG A 175 0.68 -11.48 3.07
N ASP A 176 1.30 -12.13 4.04
CA ASP A 176 0.75 -12.31 5.38
C ASP A 176 0.99 -11.03 6.17
N LEU A 177 0.04 -10.11 6.10
CA LEU A 177 0.06 -8.81 6.77
C LEU A 177 -1.20 -8.67 7.63
N PRO A 178 -1.12 -7.93 8.76
CA PRO A 178 -2.32 -7.68 9.57
C PRO A 178 -3.39 -6.93 8.75
N PRO A 179 -4.67 -7.02 9.15
CA PRO A 179 -5.74 -6.23 8.54
C PRO A 179 -5.41 -4.74 8.53
N VAL A 180 -5.91 -4.03 7.52
CA VAL A 180 -5.76 -2.57 7.45
C VAL A 180 -6.63 -1.91 8.52
N ASP A 181 -6.02 -1.05 9.32
CA ASP A 181 -6.73 -0.24 10.31
C ASP A 181 -7.23 1.09 9.73
N LEU A 182 -6.39 1.76 8.95
CA LEU A 182 -6.67 3.04 8.32
C LEU A 182 -6.32 3.01 6.84
N MET A 183 -7.30 3.24 5.98
CA MET A 183 -7.11 3.43 4.54
C MET A 183 -7.29 4.91 4.20
N ILE A 184 -6.25 5.52 3.64
CA ILE A 184 -6.23 6.92 3.22
C ILE A 184 -6.32 6.96 1.69
N ARG A 185 -7.18 7.82 1.14
CA ARG A 185 -7.18 8.14 -0.28
C ARG A 185 -7.16 9.64 -0.50
N THR A 186 -6.21 10.08 -1.32
CA THR A 186 -6.06 11.48 -1.74
C THR A 186 -6.89 11.77 -2.98
N SER A 187 -7.05 13.06 -3.32
CA SER A 187 -7.65 13.60 -4.54
C SER A 187 -9.18 13.64 -4.61
N GLY A 188 -9.89 13.47 -3.47
CA GLY A 188 -11.33 13.63 -3.39
C GLY A 188 -12.16 12.48 -3.97
N GLU A 189 -11.53 11.34 -4.25
CA GLU A 189 -12.22 10.15 -4.75
C GLU A 189 -12.54 9.21 -3.60
N GLU A 190 -13.81 8.82 -3.44
CA GLU A 190 -14.31 8.01 -2.32
C GLU A 190 -14.61 6.57 -2.78
N ARG A 191 -13.56 5.83 -3.14
CA ARG A 191 -13.62 4.42 -3.56
C ARG A 191 -12.29 3.73 -3.34
N LEU A 192 -12.29 2.40 -3.24
CA LEU A 192 -11.09 1.58 -3.03
C LEU A 192 -10.33 1.28 -4.34
N SER A 193 -10.98 1.34 -5.47
CA SER A 193 -10.38 1.06 -6.78
C SER A 193 -9.61 -0.27 -6.81
N ASN A 194 -10.23 -1.34 -6.31
CA ASN A 194 -9.65 -2.68 -6.28
C ASN A 194 -8.38 -2.80 -5.39
N PHE A 195 -8.26 -1.94 -4.36
CA PHE A 195 -7.13 -1.93 -3.43
C PHE A 195 -7.48 -2.63 -2.11
N LEU A 196 -6.73 -3.67 -1.76
CA LEU A 196 -6.75 -4.40 -0.47
C LEU A 196 -8.17 -4.70 0.05
N LEU A 197 -9.08 -5.22 -0.81
CA LEU A 197 -10.50 -5.40 -0.46
C LEU A 197 -10.68 -6.33 0.74
N TRP A 198 -9.96 -7.45 0.79
CA TRP A 198 -10.01 -8.39 1.91
C TRP A 198 -9.46 -7.74 3.18
N GLN A 199 -8.29 -7.15 3.08
CA GLN A 199 -7.57 -6.55 4.21
C GLN A 199 -8.27 -5.30 4.78
N CYS A 200 -9.07 -4.59 3.95
CA CYS A 200 -9.81 -3.39 4.33
C CYS A 200 -11.22 -3.67 4.88
N ALA A 201 -11.64 -4.92 5.07
CA ALA A 201 -13.00 -5.29 5.46
C ALA A 201 -13.52 -4.53 6.71
N TYR A 202 -12.64 -4.18 7.64
CA TYR A 202 -12.95 -3.43 8.86
C TYR A 202 -12.09 -2.16 9.03
N ALA A 203 -11.49 -1.67 7.93
CA ALA A 203 -10.67 -0.46 7.96
C ALA A 203 -11.53 0.79 8.17
N GLU A 204 -10.98 1.77 8.88
CA GLU A 204 -11.49 3.14 8.84
C GLU A 204 -11.00 3.83 7.57
N PHE A 205 -11.88 4.60 6.90
CA PHE A 205 -11.55 5.30 5.66
C PHE A 205 -11.38 6.80 5.92
N TYR A 206 -10.30 7.36 5.38
CA TYR A 206 -10.06 8.80 5.36
C TYR A 206 -9.88 9.27 3.92
N PHE A 207 -10.81 10.08 3.44
CA PHE A 207 -10.80 10.67 2.11
C PHE A 207 -10.46 12.15 2.21
N THR A 208 -9.49 12.61 1.40
CA THR A 208 -9.09 14.02 1.38
C THR A 208 -9.05 14.56 -0.04
N PRO A 209 -9.49 15.82 -0.28
CA PRO A 209 -9.39 16.44 -1.60
C PRO A 209 -7.96 16.82 -2.01
N VAL A 210 -7.00 16.77 -1.07
CA VAL A 210 -5.59 17.06 -1.33
C VAL A 210 -5.05 16.11 -2.38
N LEU A 211 -4.38 16.63 -3.41
CA LEU A 211 -3.70 15.80 -4.42
C LEU A 211 -2.40 15.22 -3.83
N PHE A 212 -2.07 13.98 -4.14
CA PHE A 212 -0.98 13.28 -3.45
C PHE A 212 0.37 14.02 -3.43
N PRO A 213 0.84 14.72 -4.51
CA PRO A 213 2.07 15.52 -4.41
C PRO A 213 2.04 16.62 -3.33
N ASP A 214 0.86 17.12 -2.98
CA ASP A 214 0.65 18.13 -1.95
C ASP A 214 0.27 17.53 -0.57
N PHE A 215 0.18 16.20 -0.45
CA PHE A 215 -0.17 15.49 0.79
C PHE A 215 1.03 15.47 1.75
N THR A 216 1.13 16.50 2.59
CA THR A 216 2.24 16.70 3.52
C THR A 216 2.17 15.81 4.77
N LYS A 217 3.22 15.83 5.60
CA LYS A 217 3.22 15.22 6.93
C LYS A 217 2.06 15.71 7.79
N GLN A 218 1.73 17.01 7.71
CA GLN A 218 0.59 17.57 8.41
C GLN A 218 -0.74 16.93 7.95
N CYS A 219 -0.93 16.73 6.64
CA CYS A 219 -2.12 16.03 6.13
C CYS A 219 -2.19 14.57 6.64
N PHE A 220 -1.04 13.92 6.78
CA PHE A 220 -0.97 12.58 7.35
C PHE A 220 -1.32 12.59 8.85
N ASP A 221 -0.83 13.57 9.61
CA ASP A 221 -1.19 13.76 11.03
C ASP A 221 -2.69 14.03 11.21
N GLU A 222 -3.31 14.81 10.33
CA GLU A 222 -4.76 15.04 10.31
C GLU A 222 -5.53 13.73 10.11
N ALA A 223 -5.06 12.85 9.21
CA ALA A 223 -5.66 11.52 9.01
C ALA A 223 -5.51 10.62 10.25
N LEU A 224 -4.35 10.65 10.90
CA LEU A 224 -4.12 9.91 12.15
C LEU A 224 -4.96 10.46 13.31
N ALA A 225 -5.12 11.77 13.42
CA ALA A 225 -5.96 12.40 14.44
C ALA A 225 -7.44 12.01 14.24
N GLU A 226 -7.94 12.05 13.02
CA GLU A 226 -9.30 11.60 12.69
C GLU A 226 -9.50 10.12 13.04
N TYR A 227 -8.54 9.25 12.70
CA TYR A 227 -8.58 7.84 13.09
C TYR A 227 -8.62 7.65 14.61
N ALA A 228 -7.82 8.41 15.36
CA ALA A 228 -7.75 8.30 16.82
C ALA A 228 -9.07 8.66 17.50
N HIS A 229 -9.88 9.52 16.91
CA HIS A 229 -11.20 9.93 17.44
C HIS A 229 -12.34 8.93 17.13
N ARG A 230 -12.14 7.98 16.20
CA ARG A 230 -13.19 7.05 15.80
C ARG A 230 -13.32 5.86 16.73
N ASP A 231 -14.57 5.49 17.04
CA ASP A 231 -14.91 4.27 17.79
C ASP A 231 -15.03 3.07 16.85
N ARG A 232 -14.08 2.14 16.91
CA ARG A 232 -14.15 0.86 16.15
C ARG A 232 -14.94 -0.18 16.94
N ARG A 233 -16.20 -0.39 16.55
CA ARG A 233 -17.11 -1.32 17.25
C ARG A 233 -17.05 -2.75 16.74
N MET A 234 -16.54 -3.00 15.54
CA MET A 234 -16.44 -4.32 14.88
C MET A 234 -17.70 -5.19 15.07
N GLY A 235 -18.90 -4.57 14.95
CA GLY A 235 -20.18 -5.26 15.18
C GLY A 235 -20.58 -5.46 16.66
N GLY A 236 -19.76 -5.06 17.63
CA GLY A 236 -20.05 -5.18 19.07
C GLY A 236 -20.65 -3.92 19.68
N ASN A 237 -21.27 -4.05 20.86
CA ASN A 237 -21.76 -2.92 21.64
C ASN A 237 -20.59 -2.23 22.37
N THR A 238 -20.57 -0.89 22.39
CA THR A 238 -19.63 -0.14 23.23
C THR A 238 -19.93 -0.49 24.69
N LYS A 239 -18.93 -1.00 25.44
CA LYS A 239 -19.05 -1.10 26.90
C LYS A 239 -19.19 0.34 27.41
N LYS A 240 -20.36 0.70 27.91
CA LYS A 240 -20.52 1.94 28.68
C LYS A 240 -19.51 1.91 29.84
N LYS A 241 -18.57 2.86 29.84
CA LYS A 241 -17.78 3.16 31.02
C LYS A 241 -18.62 3.79 32.09
#